data_322335af00d1e394211b21a9be42686b
#
_entry.id   322335af00d1e394211b21a9be42686b
#
_cell.length_a   1.000
_cell.length_b   1.000
_cell.length_c   1.000
_cell.angle_alpha   90.00
_cell.angle_beta   90.00
_cell.angle_gamma   90.00
#
_symmetry.space_group_name_H-M   'P 1'
#
loop_
_entity.id
_entity.type
_entity.pdbx_description
1 polymer ?
#
loop_
_entity_poly.entity_id
_entity_poly.type
_entity_poly.pdbx_seq_one_letter_code
_entity_poly.pdbx_strand_id
1 'polypeptide(L)'
;MSQAEEQLHTLLATYEESLNAADAGRIEQLFTEDGVFMPAGFPTASGRSAVRSAYDALFANIHIAIRFTVDELKVKGDFAYARTHSAGTATVVATGASGPEANRELFVFARGADGWKIARYLFNKES
;
A
#
# COMPACT_ATOMS: atom_id res chain seq x y z
N MET A 1 -3.69 6.07 -22.11
CA MET A 1 -3.89 5.14 -20.98
C MET A 1 -5.31 4.61 -21.02
N SER A 2 -5.51 3.32 -20.76
CA SER A 2 -6.85 2.76 -20.67
C SER A 2 -7.56 3.25 -19.41
N GLN A 3 -8.89 3.08 -19.37
CA GLN A 3 -9.68 3.44 -18.18
C GLN A 3 -9.22 2.65 -16.95
N ALA A 4 -8.95 1.35 -17.11
CA ALA A 4 -8.45 0.52 -16.02
C ALA A 4 -7.11 1.02 -15.49
N GLU A 5 -6.19 1.38 -16.38
CA GLU A 5 -4.89 1.93 -15.98
C GLU A 5 -5.04 3.24 -15.21
N GLU A 6 -5.93 4.13 -15.68
CA GLU A 6 -6.20 5.39 -14.99
C GLU A 6 -6.78 5.15 -13.59
N GLN A 7 -7.72 4.20 -13.46
CA GLN A 7 -8.31 3.87 -12.19
C GLN A 7 -7.28 3.29 -11.21
N LEU A 8 -6.35 2.48 -11.71
CA LEU A 8 -5.30 1.89 -10.88
C LEU A 8 -4.27 2.93 -10.45
N HIS A 9 -3.92 3.88 -11.32
CA HIS A 9 -3.07 5.01 -10.91
C HIS A 9 -3.75 5.84 -9.83
N THR A 10 -5.06 6.06 -9.94
CA THR A 10 -5.83 6.77 -8.93
C THR A 10 -5.84 6.00 -7.61
N LEU A 11 -6.02 4.68 -7.67
CA LEU A 11 -5.99 3.83 -6.49
C LEU A 11 -4.65 3.93 -5.76
N LEU A 12 -3.54 3.87 -6.51
CA LEU A 12 -2.21 3.99 -5.94
C LEU A 12 -1.97 5.39 -5.35
N ALA A 13 -2.45 6.44 -6.00
CA ALA A 13 -2.36 7.80 -5.47
C ALA A 13 -3.16 7.95 -4.18
N THR A 14 -4.34 7.34 -4.10
CA THR A 14 -5.16 7.33 -2.89
C THR A 14 -4.47 6.55 -1.77
N TYR A 15 -3.83 5.43 -2.10
CA TYR A 15 -3.07 4.66 -1.12
C TYR A 15 -1.91 5.49 -0.55
N GLU A 16 -1.14 6.15 -1.41
CA GLU A 16 -0.03 7.02 -0.98
C GLU A 16 -0.52 8.12 -0.04
N GLU A 17 -1.58 8.81 -0.42
CA GLU A 17 -2.17 9.88 0.37
C GLU A 17 -2.63 9.36 1.74
N SER A 18 -3.31 8.21 1.75
CA SER A 18 -3.82 7.60 2.99
C SER A 18 -2.70 7.13 3.90
N LEU A 19 -1.62 6.57 3.32
CA LEU A 19 -0.45 6.13 4.06
C LEU A 19 0.25 7.32 4.74
N ASN A 20 0.45 8.40 4.00
CA ASN A 20 1.10 9.60 4.51
C ASN A 20 0.24 10.35 5.53
N ALA A 21 -1.08 10.18 5.46
CA ALA A 21 -2.02 10.75 6.43
C ALA A 21 -2.24 9.84 7.64
N ALA A 22 -1.62 8.66 7.68
CA ALA A 22 -1.82 7.66 8.73
C ALA A 22 -3.29 7.27 8.89
N ASP A 23 -4.00 7.14 7.78
CA ASP A 23 -5.43 6.85 7.75
C ASP A 23 -5.68 5.37 7.47
N ALA A 24 -5.60 4.56 8.51
CA ALA A 24 -5.78 3.11 8.40
C ALA A 24 -7.19 2.72 7.93
N GLY A 25 -8.19 3.48 8.31
CA GLY A 25 -9.57 3.21 7.90
C GLY A 25 -9.76 3.39 6.40
N ARG A 26 -9.14 4.41 5.82
CA ARG A 26 -9.19 4.63 4.38
C ARG A 26 -8.42 3.54 3.63
N ILE A 27 -7.26 3.15 4.14
CA ILE A 27 -6.46 2.07 3.54
C ILE A 27 -7.25 0.76 3.54
N GLU A 28 -7.93 0.45 4.65
CA GLU A 28 -8.76 -0.75 4.75
C GLU A 28 -9.75 -0.85 3.60
N GLN A 29 -10.37 0.26 3.21
CA GLN A 29 -11.36 0.31 2.13
C GLN A 29 -10.74 0.11 0.74
N LEU A 30 -9.42 0.25 0.61
CA LEU A 30 -8.73 0.05 -0.66
C LEU A 30 -8.37 -1.41 -0.92
N PHE A 31 -8.50 -2.28 0.09
CA PHE A 31 -8.22 -3.72 -0.03
C PHE A 31 -9.50 -4.50 -0.29
N THR A 32 -9.38 -5.66 -0.95
CA THR A 32 -10.47 -6.63 -1.06
C THR A 32 -10.75 -7.22 0.32
N GLU A 33 -11.93 -7.84 0.50
CA GLU A 33 -12.27 -8.48 1.77
C GLU A 33 -11.25 -9.56 2.17
N ASP A 34 -10.73 -10.29 1.17
CA ASP A 34 -9.71 -11.33 1.36
C ASP A 34 -8.30 -10.79 1.10
N GLY A 35 -8.12 -9.48 1.15
CA GLY A 35 -6.84 -8.85 0.89
C GLY A 35 -5.75 -9.33 1.83
N VAL A 36 -4.53 -9.42 1.31
CA VAL A 36 -3.37 -9.87 2.08
C VAL A 36 -2.26 -8.83 2.00
N PHE A 37 -1.74 -8.46 3.15
CA PHE A 37 -0.65 -7.50 3.29
C PHE A 37 0.55 -8.21 3.91
N MET A 38 1.69 -8.18 3.21
CA MET A 38 2.93 -8.83 3.63
C MET A 38 4.03 -7.77 3.81
N PRO A 39 4.04 -7.09 4.97
CA PRO A 39 5.03 -6.04 5.20
C PRO A 39 6.41 -6.62 5.53
N ALA A 40 7.45 -5.87 5.17
CA ALA A 40 8.82 -6.27 5.45
C ALA A 40 9.06 -6.40 6.96
N GLY A 41 9.53 -7.57 7.38
CA GLY A 41 9.91 -7.80 8.78
C GLY A 41 8.75 -8.03 9.75
N PHE A 42 7.52 -8.12 9.26
CA PHE A 42 6.33 -8.32 10.10
C PHE A 42 5.49 -9.48 9.58
N PRO A 43 4.63 -10.05 10.43
CA PRO A 43 3.77 -11.16 9.99
C PRO A 43 2.81 -10.77 8.88
N THR A 44 2.42 -11.75 8.08
CA THR A 44 1.40 -11.59 7.05
C THR A 44 0.05 -11.28 7.72
N ALA A 45 -0.63 -10.25 7.22
CA ALA A 45 -1.98 -9.91 7.62
C ALA A 45 -2.94 -10.39 6.53
N SER A 46 -3.77 -11.37 6.85
CA SER A 46 -4.74 -11.96 5.91
C SER A 46 -6.16 -11.53 6.25
N GLY A 47 -6.83 -10.94 5.27
CA GLY A 47 -8.18 -10.41 5.41
C GLY A 47 -8.18 -8.94 5.80
N ARG A 48 -9.24 -8.25 5.38
CA ARG A 48 -9.35 -6.79 5.55
C ARG A 48 -9.22 -6.35 7.01
N SER A 49 -9.80 -7.09 7.94
CA SER A 49 -9.73 -6.76 9.37
C SER A 49 -8.29 -6.85 9.89
N ALA A 50 -7.55 -7.89 9.51
CA ALA A 50 -6.14 -8.04 9.89
C ALA A 50 -5.28 -6.97 9.24
N VAL A 51 -5.57 -6.61 7.99
CA VAL A 51 -4.88 -5.52 7.29
C VAL A 51 -5.07 -4.21 8.05
N ARG A 52 -6.30 -3.91 8.49
CA ARG A 52 -6.59 -2.70 9.29
C ARG A 52 -5.75 -2.68 10.56
N SER A 53 -5.70 -3.81 11.29
CA SER A 53 -4.94 -3.92 12.54
C SER A 53 -3.45 -3.72 12.30
N ALA A 54 -2.93 -4.23 11.18
CA ALA A 54 -1.51 -4.06 10.83
C ALA A 54 -1.17 -2.59 10.59
N TYR A 55 -2.02 -1.84 9.90
CA TYR A 55 -1.79 -0.42 9.67
C TYR A 55 -1.98 0.41 10.95
N ASP A 56 -2.95 0.05 11.80
CA ASP A 56 -3.11 0.71 13.10
C ASP A 56 -1.83 0.58 13.95
N ALA A 57 -1.24 -0.62 13.97
CA ALA A 57 0.00 -0.86 14.70
C ALA A 57 1.17 -0.09 14.08
N LEU A 58 1.25 -0.06 12.76
CA LEU A 58 2.29 0.68 12.05
C LEU A 58 2.24 2.17 12.42
N PHE A 59 1.06 2.78 12.32
CA PHE A 59 0.90 4.21 12.54
C PHE A 59 1.01 4.61 14.02
N ALA A 60 0.79 3.65 14.94
CA ALA A 60 1.06 3.90 16.36
C ALA A 60 2.55 4.06 16.64
N ASN A 61 3.41 3.52 15.78
CA ASN A 61 4.86 3.48 15.99
C ASN A 61 5.65 4.43 15.09
N ILE A 62 5.20 4.60 13.84
CA ILE A 62 5.91 5.46 12.88
C ILE A 62 4.95 6.33 12.09
N HIS A 63 5.47 7.50 11.71
CA HIS A 63 4.82 8.40 10.74
C HIS A 63 5.61 8.32 9.44
N ILE A 64 4.91 8.11 8.34
CA ILE A 64 5.50 7.91 7.01
C ILE A 64 5.20 9.10 6.12
N ALA A 65 6.21 9.55 5.38
CA ALA A 65 6.07 10.57 4.36
C ALA A 65 6.89 10.14 3.16
N ILE A 66 6.26 9.40 2.24
CA ILE A 66 6.94 8.82 1.06
C ILE A 66 6.15 9.08 -0.20
N ARG A 67 6.84 8.93 -1.33
CA ARG A 67 6.24 9.00 -2.67
C ARG A 67 6.52 7.70 -3.41
N PHE A 68 5.50 7.22 -4.12
CA PHE A 68 5.59 6.05 -4.97
C PHE A 68 5.88 6.45 -6.41
N THR A 69 6.72 5.66 -7.07
CA THR A 69 6.92 5.73 -8.52
C THR A 69 6.46 4.40 -9.10
N VAL A 70 5.60 4.44 -10.11
CA VAL A 70 5.13 3.23 -10.79
C VAL A 70 6.14 2.87 -11.87
N ASP A 71 6.81 1.73 -11.70
CA ASP A 71 7.80 1.24 -12.66
C ASP A 71 7.14 0.39 -13.74
N GLU A 72 6.06 -0.30 -13.40
CA GLU A 72 5.37 -1.20 -14.31
C GLU A 72 3.92 -1.38 -13.85
N LEU A 73 3.00 -1.36 -14.79
CA LEU A 73 1.58 -1.63 -14.52
C LEU A 73 1.03 -2.46 -15.67
N LYS A 74 0.49 -3.64 -15.35
CA LYS A 74 -0.11 -4.55 -16.35
C LYS A 74 -1.50 -4.93 -15.92
N VAL A 75 -2.44 -4.85 -16.86
CA VAL A 75 -3.86 -5.21 -16.66
C VAL A 75 -4.17 -6.43 -17.49
N LYS A 76 -4.83 -7.42 -16.88
CA LYS A 76 -5.21 -8.67 -17.52
C LYS A 76 -6.61 -9.05 -17.03
N GLY A 77 -7.65 -8.66 -17.80
CA GLY A 77 -9.03 -8.91 -17.40
C GLY A 77 -9.37 -8.23 -16.09
N ASP A 78 -9.79 -9.02 -15.10
CA ASP A 78 -10.17 -8.51 -13.77
C ASP A 78 -9.03 -8.50 -12.76
N PHE A 79 -7.81 -8.72 -13.22
CA PHE A 79 -6.60 -8.67 -12.40
C PHE A 79 -5.59 -7.73 -13.01
N ALA A 80 -4.76 -7.17 -12.16
CA ALA A 80 -3.66 -6.32 -12.58
C ALA A 80 -2.53 -6.42 -11.56
N TYR A 81 -1.33 -6.04 -11.96
CA TYR A 81 -0.24 -5.88 -11.00
C TYR A 81 0.51 -4.59 -11.28
N ALA A 82 1.12 -4.04 -10.24
CA ALA A 82 2.03 -2.92 -10.35
C ALA A 82 3.31 -3.24 -9.62
N ARG A 83 4.42 -2.92 -10.24
CA ARG A 83 5.72 -2.91 -9.59
C ARG A 83 6.11 -1.46 -9.39
N THR A 84 6.39 -1.11 -8.13
CA THR A 84 6.67 0.28 -7.75
C THR A 84 7.93 0.34 -6.87
N HIS A 85 8.44 1.54 -6.68
CA HIS A 85 9.39 1.81 -5.61
C HIS A 85 8.96 3.10 -4.91
N SER A 86 9.39 3.26 -3.67
CA SER A 86 9.04 4.45 -2.90
C SER A 86 10.25 4.96 -2.12
N ALA A 87 10.24 6.26 -1.85
CA ALA A 87 11.29 6.91 -1.09
C ALA A 87 10.73 8.10 -0.34
N GLY A 88 11.35 8.43 0.78
CA GLY A 88 10.97 9.54 1.63
C GLY A 88 11.57 9.39 3.01
N THR A 89 10.76 9.67 4.03
CA THR A 89 11.19 9.63 5.43
C THR A 89 10.21 8.83 6.28
N ALA A 90 10.74 8.23 7.35
CA ALA A 90 9.94 7.63 8.41
C ALA A 90 10.38 8.24 9.74
N THR A 91 9.42 8.55 10.60
CA THR A 91 9.67 9.17 11.89
C THR A 91 9.13 8.26 12.98
N VAL A 92 9.97 7.94 13.97
CA VAL A 92 9.55 7.16 15.14
C VAL A 92 8.71 8.06 16.05
N VAL A 93 7.46 7.69 16.27
CA VAL A 93 6.51 8.51 17.03
C VAL A 93 7.00 8.76 18.45
N ALA A 94 7.54 7.72 19.13
CA ALA A 94 7.95 7.81 20.53
C ALA A 94 9.13 8.77 20.76
N THR A 95 10.03 8.90 19.78
CA THR A 95 11.28 9.66 19.95
C THR A 95 11.39 10.89 19.06
N GLY A 96 10.59 10.94 17.99
CA GLY A 96 10.71 11.99 16.97
C GLY A 96 11.89 11.79 16.04
N ALA A 97 12.65 10.71 16.18
CA ALA A 97 13.81 10.45 15.33
C ALA A 97 13.34 10.11 13.92
N SER A 98 13.92 10.78 12.91
CA SER A 98 13.59 10.57 11.50
C SER A 98 14.78 10.02 10.74
N GLY A 99 14.50 9.25 9.71
CA GLY A 99 15.52 8.73 8.81
C GLY A 99 14.95 8.47 7.43
N PRO A 100 15.83 8.18 6.45
CA PRO A 100 15.38 7.86 5.11
C PRO A 100 14.61 6.53 5.08
N GLU A 101 13.61 6.48 4.22
CA GLU A 101 12.78 5.29 4.02
C GLU A 101 12.71 5.03 2.53
N ALA A 102 13.10 3.84 2.10
CA ALA A 102 13.03 3.44 0.70
C ALA A 102 12.59 1.98 0.61
N ASN A 103 11.66 1.70 -0.28
CA ASN A 103 11.08 0.38 -0.43
C ASN A 103 10.86 0.05 -1.91
N ARG A 104 10.72 -1.22 -2.19
CA ARG A 104 10.22 -1.71 -3.47
C ARG A 104 8.98 -2.54 -3.20
N GLU A 105 7.96 -2.40 -4.04
CA GLU A 105 6.64 -2.95 -3.78
C GLU A 105 6.11 -3.72 -4.97
N LEU A 106 5.29 -4.73 -4.68
CA LEU A 106 4.48 -5.42 -5.66
C LEU A 106 3.03 -5.41 -5.18
N PHE A 107 2.16 -4.82 -6.01
CA PHE A 107 0.72 -4.80 -5.78
C PHE A 107 0.05 -5.72 -6.78
N VAL A 108 -0.88 -6.54 -6.31
CA VAL A 108 -1.81 -7.26 -7.17
C VAL A 108 -3.21 -6.71 -6.89
N PHE A 109 -3.89 -6.34 -7.97
CA PHE A 109 -5.22 -5.74 -7.88
C PHE A 109 -6.25 -6.71 -8.44
N ALA A 110 -7.47 -6.64 -7.91
CA ALA A 110 -8.61 -7.37 -8.44
C ALA A 110 -9.77 -6.40 -8.64
N ARG A 111 -10.51 -6.58 -9.73
CA ARG A 111 -11.71 -5.80 -10.01
C ARG A 111 -12.93 -6.63 -9.67
N GLY A 112 -13.75 -6.11 -8.76
CA GLY A 112 -15.02 -6.71 -8.38
C GLY A 112 -16.17 -5.74 -8.61
N ALA A 113 -17.29 -5.98 -7.92
CA ALA A 113 -18.50 -5.16 -8.05
C ALA A 113 -18.25 -3.70 -7.67
N ASP A 114 -17.34 -3.45 -6.71
CA ASP A 114 -17.02 -2.11 -6.23
C ASP A 114 -15.80 -1.48 -6.92
N GLY A 115 -15.37 -2.06 -8.05
CA GLY A 115 -14.22 -1.56 -8.79
C GLY A 115 -12.91 -2.24 -8.38
N TRP A 116 -11.81 -1.57 -8.66
CA TRP A 116 -10.47 -2.09 -8.40
C TRP A 116 -10.10 -1.94 -6.93
N LYS A 117 -9.53 -2.99 -6.37
CA LYS A 117 -9.03 -3.03 -4.98
C LYS A 117 -7.69 -3.74 -4.95
N ILE A 118 -6.94 -3.50 -3.88
CA ILE A 118 -5.68 -4.21 -3.63
C ILE A 118 -6.02 -5.59 -3.09
N ALA A 119 -5.59 -6.64 -3.80
CA ALA A 119 -5.83 -8.02 -3.40
C ALA A 119 -4.64 -8.59 -2.64
N ARG A 120 -3.43 -8.28 -3.09
CA ARG A 120 -2.18 -8.72 -2.46
C ARG A 120 -1.19 -7.58 -2.51
N TYR A 121 -0.47 -7.37 -1.44
CA TYR A 121 0.54 -6.32 -1.38
C TYR A 121 1.73 -6.80 -0.57
N LEU A 122 2.89 -6.73 -1.19
CA LEU A 122 4.16 -7.16 -0.60
C LEU A 122 5.17 -6.05 -0.80
N PHE A 123 5.91 -5.72 0.25
CA PHE A 123 7.05 -4.84 0.06
C PHE A 123 8.26 -5.33 0.85
N ASN A 124 9.44 -4.93 0.40
CA ASN A 124 10.65 -5.07 1.20
C ASN A 124 11.49 -3.79 1.10
N LYS A 125 12.40 -3.67 2.06
CA LYS A 125 13.24 -2.49 2.17
C LYS A 125 14.26 -2.48 1.03
N GLU A 126 14.51 -1.28 0.52
CA GLU A 126 15.58 -1.02 -0.42
C GLU A 126 16.66 -0.27 0.34
N SER A 127 17.70 -0.97 0.66
CA SER A 127 18.79 -0.40 1.49
C SER A 127 19.86 0.25 0.63
#